data_58ff135829c72e2ff67ed761cf457193
#
_entry.id   58ff135829c72e2ff67ed761cf457193
#
_cell.length_a   1.000
_cell.length_b   1.000
_cell.length_c   1.000
_cell.angle_alpha   90.00
_cell.angle_beta   90.00
_cell.angle_gamma   90.00
#
_symmetry.space_group_name_H-M   'P 1'
#
loop_
_entity.id
_entity.type
_entity.pdbx_description
1 polymer ?
#
loop_
_entity_poly.entity_id
_entity_poly.type
_entity_poly.pdbx_seq_one_letter_code
_entity_poly.pdbx_strand_id
1 'polypeptide(L)'
;MPDLPPAKSPGAPGPAPGRGRRTLLLIAAVVVAPIAAAYVAYYLYPRDQRVNYGTLVPTVPAPAIVGTRDDGSRFHLEDLHGRWVLLVSGRGECASACERKLYAIRQARTMQGRDQDRIVRVWIVVGDTPPAATLLAKHPGLVVVRAAEASPAMPSGGAASLDLIDPLGNLVLRFPDDPDVKGIADDLARLLKASRIG
;
A
#
# COMPACT_ATOMS: atom_id res chain seq x y z
N MET A 1 11.15 101.43 10.28
CA MET A 1 10.91 99.95 10.48
C MET A 1 11.19 99.28 9.16
N PRO A 2 12.26 98.56 8.99
CA PRO A 2 12.56 97.86 7.77
C PRO A 2 11.92 96.43 7.84
N ASP A 3 11.24 96.06 6.75
CA ASP A 3 10.61 94.81 6.53
C ASP A 3 11.62 93.62 6.50
N LEU A 4 11.40 92.61 7.32
CA LEU A 4 12.12 91.36 7.25
C LEU A 4 11.52 90.45 6.14
N PRO A 5 12.36 89.83 5.27
CA PRO A 5 11.87 88.88 4.29
C PRO A 5 11.45 87.56 4.93
N PRO A 6 10.45 86.84 4.35
CA PRO A 6 9.95 85.56 4.90
C PRO A 6 10.99 84.45 4.78
N ALA A 7 11.12 83.71 5.87
CA ALA A 7 11.99 82.52 5.97
C ALA A 7 11.53 81.43 4.99
N LYS A 8 12.48 80.98 4.16
CA LYS A 8 12.31 79.88 3.21
C LYS A 8 12.30 78.52 3.96
N SER A 9 11.18 77.85 4.03
CA SER A 9 11.06 76.47 4.60
C SER A 9 11.95 75.50 3.84
N PRO A 10 12.71 74.63 4.53
CA PRO A 10 13.48 73.60 3.86
C PRO A 10 12.49 72.56 3.25
N GLY A 11 12.57 72.39 1.94
CA GLY A 11 11.79 71.38 1.25
C GLY A 11 12.12 69.99 1.76
N ALA A 12 11.08 69.18 2.08
CA ALA A 12 11.22 67.79 2.43
C ALA A 12 11.91 67.00 1.31
N PRO A 13 12.88 66.14 1.64
CA PRO A 13 13.55 65.32 0.61
C PRO A 13 12.52 64.37 -0.03
N GLY A 14 12.35 64.51 -1.35
CA GLY A 14 11.50 63.66 -2.13
C GLY A 14 12.00 62.18 -2.10
N PRO A 15 11.12 61.23 -2.20
CA PRO A 15 11.49 59.81 -2.16
C PRO A 15 12.44 59.47 -3.31
N ALA A 16 13.61 58.93 -2.97
CA ALA A 16 14.63 58.52 -3.95
C ALA A 16 14.06 57.45 -4.90
N PRO A 17 14.08 57.68 -6.23
CA PRO A 17 13.50 56.74 -7.21
C PRO A 17 14.39 55.53 -7.36
N GLY A 18 14.14 54.48 -6.61
CA GLY A 18 14.90 53.22 -6.69
C GLY A 18 14.67 52.26 -5.53
N ARG A 19 14.37 52.77 -4.34
CA ARG A 19 14.12 51.91 -3.17
C ARG A 19 12.79 51.18 -3.26
N GLY A 20 11.71 51.79 -3.75
CA GLY A 20 10.39 51.16 -3.87
C GLY A 20 10.37 49.97 -4.84
N ARG A 21 11.11 50.07 -5.95
CA ARG A 21 11.18 49.03 -6.95
C ARG A 21 11.93 47.77 -6.44
N ARG A 22 13.01 47.98 -5.68
CA ARG A 22 13.76 46.89 -5.03
C ARG A 22 12.92 46.20 -3.95
N THR A 23 12.20 46.97 -3.15
CA THR A 23 11.30 46.44 -2.12
C THR A 23 10.15 45.63 -2.74
N LEU A 24 9.55 46.14 -3.83
CA LEU A 24 8.51 45.40 -4.58
C LEU A 24 9.04 44.09 -5.16
N LEU A 25 10.25 44.09 -5.72
CA LEU A 25 10.88 42.87 -6.26
C LEU A 25 11.21 41.88 -5.15
N LEU A 26 11.65 42.33 -3.97
CA LEU A 26 11.89 41.43 -2.84
C LEU A 26 10.60 40.82 -2.30
N ILE A 27 9.52 41.58 -2.20
CA ILE A 27 8.22 41.05 -1.78
C ILE A 27 7.71 40.05 -2.82
N ALA A 28 7.79 40.38 -4.10
CA ALA A 28 7.40 39.45 -5.17
C ALA A 28 8.25 38.16 -5.14
N ALA A 29 9.56 38.25 -4.92
CA ALA A 29 10.44 37.10 -4.81
C ALA A 29 10.08 36.22 -3.61
N VAL A 30 9.80 36.79 -2.45
CA VAL A 30 9.41 36.05 -1.24
C VAL A 30 8.07 35.31 -1.44
N VAL A 31 7.13 35.88 -2.19
CA VAL A 31 5.84 35.26 -2.47
C VAL A 31 5.95 34.20 -3.57
N VAL A 32 6.71 34.48 -4.64
CA VAL A 32 6.81 33.62 -5.80
C VAL A 32 7.79 32.43 -5.57
N ALA A 33 8.88 32.67 -4.80
CA ALA A 33 9.90 31.65 -4.57
C ALA A 33 9.36 30.31 -3.99
N PRO A 34 8.52 30.31 -2.93
CA PRO A 34 7.98 29.06 -2.40
C PRO A 34 7.06 28.34 -3.39
N ILE A 35 6.29 29.09 -4.18
CA ILE A 35 5.43 28.51 -5.21
C ILE A 35 6.27 27.90 -6.32
N ALA A 36 7.28 28.60 -6.81
CA ALA A 36 8.20 28.09 -7.81
C ALA A 36 8.99 26.90 -7.29
N ALA A 37 9.46 26.93 -6.04
CA ALA A 37 10.17 25.82 -5.40
C ALA A 37 9.26 24.56 -5.28
N ALA A 38 8.00 24.74 -4.89
CA ALA A 38 7.02 23.65 -4.84
C ALA A 38 6.76 23.05 -6.24
N TYR A 39 6.65 23.89 -7.24
CA TYR A 39 6.46 23.45 -8.64
C TYR A 39 7.68 22.67 -9.16
N VAL A 40 8.88 23.21 -8.93
CA VAL A 40 10.14 22.55 -9.27
C VAL A 40 10.28 21.23 -8.52
N ALA A 41 9.99 21.19 -7.22
CA ALA A 41 10.01 19.97 -6.45
C ALA A 41 9.00 18.93 -6.98
N TYR A 42 7.81 19.35 -7.36
CA TYR A 42 6.78 18.47 -7.92
C TYR A 42 7.22 17.81 -9.24
N TYR A 43 7.89 18.54 -10.13
CA TYR A 43 8.32 18.02 -11.43
C TYR A 43 9.68 17.34 -11.43
N LEU A 44 10.63 17.79 -10.57
CA LEU A 44 11.98 17.22 -10.50
C LEU A 44 12.10 16.02 -9.55
N TYR A 45 11.16 15.89 -8.57
CA TYR A 45 11.07 14.72 -7.72
C TYR A 45 9.82 13.93 -8.12
N PRO A 46 9.89 13.11 -9.19
CA PRO A 46 8.79 12.20 -9.49
C PRO A 46 8.54 11.34 -8.25
N ARG A 47 7.30 11.34 -7.81
CA ARG A 47 6.84 10.50 -6.71
C ARG A 47 6.78 9.03 -7.14
N ASP A 48 7.92 8.48 -7.53
CA ASP A 48 8.11 7.02 -7.65
C ASP A 48 8.26 6.35 -6.27
N GLN A 49 7.86 7.04 -5.22
CA GLN A 49 7.64 6.35 -3.96
C GLN A 49 6.37 5.52 -4.11
N ARG A 50 6.55 4.30 -4.59
CA ARG A 50 5.56 3.25 -4.39
C ARG A 50 5.27 3.22 -2.90
N VAL A 51 4.14 3.79 -2.52
CA VAL A 51 3.72 3.84 -1.11
C VAL A 51 3.52 2.43 -0.60
N ASN A 52 3.22 1.49 -1.51
CA ASN A 52 3.01 0.08 -1.21
C ASN A 52 4.14 -0.75 -1.83
N TYR A 53 4.58 -1.75 -1.10
CA TYR A 53 5.50 -2.78 -1.57
C TYR A 53 4.81 -3.67 -2.62
N GLY A 54 3.57 -4.08 -2.34
CA GLY A 54 2.72 -4.76 -3.31
C GLY A 54 2.27 -3.83 -4.43
N THR A 55 2.03 -4.39 -5.60
CA THR A 55 1.43 -3.68 -6.73
C THR A 55 -0.06 -3.52 -6.48
N LEU A 56 -0.55 -2.27 -6.50
CA LEU A 56 -1.99 -2.00 -6.45
C LEU A 56 -2.66 -2.59 -7.69
N VAL A 57 -3.68 -3.38 -7.44
CA VAL A 57 -4.56 -3.90 -8.49
C VAL A 57 -5.78 -2.97 -8.57
N PRO A 58 -6.34 -2.68 -9.77
CA PRO A 58 -7.64 -2.02 -9.84
C PRO A 58 -8.60 -2.74 -8.90
N THR A 59 -9.28 -1.99 -8.02
CA THR A 59 -10.18 -2.57 -7.01
C THR A 59 -11.30 -3.32 -7.73
N VAL A 60 -11.21 -4.63 -7.72
CA VAL A 60 -12.20 -5.53 -8.30
C VAL A 60 -12.61 -6.53 -7.21
N PRO A 61 -13.86 -6.96 -7.19
CA PRO A 61 -14.28 -8.05 -6.31
C PRO A 61 -13.33 -9.24 -6.50
N ALA A 62 -12.87 -9.80 -5.38
CA ALA A 62 -12.11 -11.04 -5.45
C ALA A 62 -12.99 -12.11 -6.09
N PRO A 63 -12.41 -13.00 -6.88
CA PRO A 63 -13.18 -14.05 -7.52
C PRO A 63 -13.85 -14.95 -6.48
N ALA A 64 -15.05 -15.44 -6.80
CA ALA A 64 -15.76 -16.41 -5.99
C ALA A 64 -14.95 -17.72 -5.94
N ILE A 65 -14.18 -17.90 -4.88
CA ILE A 65 -13.41 -19.13 -4.65
C ILE A 65 -14.22 -20.03 -3.74
N VAL A 66 -14.56 -21.19 -4.28
CA VAL A 66 -15.24 -22.28 -3.56
C VAL A 66 -14.35 -23.50 -3.55
N GLY A 67 -14.29 -24.20 -2.42
CA GLY A 67 -13.45 -25.39 -2.29
C GLY A 67 -13.79 -26.20 -1.06
N THR A 68 -12.91 -27.14 -0.75
CA THR A 68 -13.02 -28.00 0.43
C THR A 68 -11.77 -27.80 1.30
N ARG A 69 -11.96 -27.61 2.60
CA ARG A 69 -10.86 -27.57 3.58
C ARG A 69 -10.33 -28.97 3.85
N ASP A 70 -9.17 -29.07 4.50
CA ASP A 70 -8.58 -30.36 4.87
C ASP A 70 -9.45 -31.18 5.84
N ASP A 71 -10.32 -30.52 6.61
CA ASP A 71 -11.30 -31.17 7.48
C ASP A 71 -12.57 -31.66 6.77
N GLY A 72 -12.63 -31.50 5.44
CA GLY A 72 -13.78 -31.86 4.61
C GLY A 72 -14.90 -30.83 4.58
N SER A 73 -14.81 -29.74 5.33
CA SER A 73 -15.82 -28.68 5.33
C SER A 73 -15.77 -27.86 4.04
N ARG A 74 -16.92 -27.33 3.65
CA ARG A 74 -16.98 -26.37 2.52
C ARG A 74 -16.31 -25.06 2.90
N PHE A 75 -15.68 -24.45 1.92
CA PHE A 75 -15.05 -23.15 2.01
C PHE A 75 -15.61 -22.24 0.93
N HIS A 76 -16.01 -21.05 1.34
CA HIS A 76 -16.28 -19.93 0.45
C HIS A 76 -15.41 -18.75 0.88
N LEU A 77 -14.76 -18.09 -0.08
CA LEU A 77 -13.93 -16.93 0.24
C LEU A 77 -14.73 -15.80 0.89
N GLU A 78 -16.00 -15.67 0.48
CA GLU A 78 -16.97 -14.72 1.04
C GLU A 78 -17.22 -14.89 2.54
N ASP A 79 -17.03 -16.10 3.10
CA ASP A 79 -17.16 -16.38 4.54
C ASP A 79 -16.09 -15.63 5.37
N LEU A 80 -15.06 -15.08 4.71
CA LEU A 80 -13.98 -14.32 5.33
C LEU A 80 -14.20 -12.80 5.27
N HIS A 81 -15.36 -12.33 4.82
CA HIS A 81 -15.70 -10.91 4.90
C HIS A 81 -15.54 -10.39 6.33
N GLY A 82 -15.09 -9.15 6.45
CA GLY A 82 -14.74 -8.54 7.74
C GLY A 82 -13.28 -8.78 8.15
N ARG A 83 -12.50 -9.55 7.40
CA ARG A 83 -11.08 -9.83 7.68
C ARG A 83 -10.21 -9.56 6.46
N TRP A 84 -8.98 -9.19 6.72
CA TRP A 84 -7.94 -9.13 5.69
C TRP A 84 -7.49 -10.55 5.33
N VAL A 85 -7.38 -10.87 4.06
CA VAL A 85 -6.99 -12.21 3.62
C VAL A 85 -5.68 -12.14 2.83
N LEU A 86 -4.63 -12.80 3.36
CA LEU A 86 -3.41 -13.09 2.60
C LEU A 86 -3.62 -14.43 1.88
N LEU A 87 -3.84 -14.34 0.58
CA LEU A 87 -4.18 -15.45 -0.28
C LEU A 87 -2.95 -15.91 -1.07
N VAL A 88 -2.50 -17.12 -0.83
CA VAL A 88 -1.55 -17.81 -1.69
C VAL A 88 -2.32 -18.81 -2.55
N SER A 89 -2.08 -18.79 -3.85
CA SER A 89 -2.58 -19.84 -4.75
C SER A 89 -1.40 -20.60 -5.35
N GLY A 90 -1.51 -21.89 -5.48
CA GLY A 90 -0.44 -22.72 -6.05
C GLY A 90 -0.71 -24.20 -5.94
N ARG A 91 0.19 -25.01 -6.52
CA ARG A 91 0.08 -26.47 -6.51
C ARG A 91 0.44 -27.06 -5.14
N GLY A 92 -0.12 -28.22 -4.82
CA GLY A 92 0.09 -28.90 -3.54
C GLY A 92 1.54 -29.32 -3.27
N GLU A 93 2.34 -29.57 -4.33
CA GLU A 93 3.77 -29.89 -4.20
C GLU A 93 4.59 -28.75 -3.58
N CYS A 94 4.06 -27.52 -3.61
CA CYS A 94 4.64 -26.33 -3.01
C CYS A 94 6.15 -26.24 -3.15
N ALA A 95 6.64 -25.98 -4.37
CA ALA A 95 8.06 -25.74 -4.62
C ALA A 95 8.60 -24.54 -3.83
N SER A 96 9.90 -24.34 -3.81
CA SER A 96 10.60 -23.34 -2.99
C SER A 96 10.00 -21.93 -3.04
N ALA A 97 9.50 -21.49 -4.20
CA ALA A 97 8.81 -20.20 -4.33
C ALA A 97 7.50 -20.13 -3.53
N CYS A 98 6.73 -21.22 -3.53
CA CYS A 98 5.50 -21.34 -2.74
C CYS A 98 5.84 -21.37 -1.24
N GLU A 99 6.84 -22.15 -0.81
CA GLU A 99 7.26 -22.19 0.60
C GLU A 99 7.69 -20.82 1.11
N ARG A 100 8.44 -20.04 0.30
CA ARG A 100 8.82 -18.67 0.65
C ARG A 100 7.60 -17.78 0.84
N LYS A 101 6.58 -17.88 -0.02
CA LYS A 101 5.33 -17.11 0.11
C LYS A 101 4.57 -17.49 1.38
N LEU A 102 4.42 -18.79 1.67
CA LEU A 102 3.78 -19.26 2.90
C LEU A 102 4.53 -18.79 4.17
N TYR A 103 5.87 -18.84 4.12
CA TYR A 103 6.70 -18.30 5.20
C TYR A 103 6.50 -16.79 5.35
N ALA A 104 6.55 -16.05 4.25
CA ALA A 104 6.43 -14.60 4.26
C ALA A 104 5.10 -14.13 4.85
N ILE A 105 3.97 -14.73 4.45
CA ILE A 105 2.65 -14.36 5.00
C ILE A 105 2.51 -14.73 6.48
N ARG A 106 3.16 -15.80 6.93
CA ARG A 106 3.18 -16.17 8.34
C ARG A 106 3.91 -15.12 9.16
N GLN A 107 5.10 -14.74 8.75
CA GLN A 107 5.92 -13.76 9.44
C GLN A 107 5.27 -12.37 9.40
N ALA A 108 4.82 -11.93 8.24
CA ALA A 108 4.17 -10.63 8.08
C ALA A 108 2.92 -10.49 8.98
N ARG A 109 2.10 -11.55 9.09
CA ARG A 109 0.96 -11.58 10.02
C ARG A 109 1.42 -11.47 11.47
N THR A 110 2.42 -12.25 11.87
CA THR A 110 2.96 -12.23 13.25
C THR A 110 3.49 -10.84 13.63
N MET A 111 4.11 -10.12 12.70
CA MET A 111 4.62 -8.76 12.90
C MET A 111 3.50 -7.74 13.18
N GLN A 112 2.23 -8.04 12.90
CA GLN A 112 1.12 -7.13 13.22
C GLN A 112 0.71 -7.15 14.70
N GLY A 113 1.31 -7.99 15.52
CA GLY A 113 1.08 -8.02 16.96
C GLY A 113 -0.40 -8.23 17.31
N ARG A 114 -1.02 -7.24 17.96
CA ARG A 114 -2.43 -7.33 18.37
C ARG A 114 -3.42 -7.37 17.21
N ASP A 115 -3.06 -6.81 16.07
CA ASP A 115 -3.92 -6.77 14.89
C ASP A 115 -3.84 -8.06 14.04
N GLN A 116 -3.00 -9.02 14.43
CA GLN A 116 -2.84 -10.28 13.69
C GLN A 116 -4.14 -11.08 13.52
N ASP A 117 -5.09 -10.96 14.45
CA ASP A 117 -6.35 -11.70 14.40
C ASP A 117 -7.34 -11.14 13.37
N ARG A 118 -7.07 -9.94 12.88
CA ARG A 118 -7.78 -9.32 11.76
C ARG A 118 -7.33 -9.88 10.39
N ILE A 119 -6.28 -10.73 10.39
CA ILE A 119 -5.66 -11.25 9.17
C ILE A 119 -5.79 -12.77 9.13
N VAL A 120 -6.41 -13.27 8.07
CA VAL A 120 -6.50 -14.72 7.77
C VAL A 120 -5.49 -15.05 6.67
N ARG A 121 -4.80 -16.17 6.83
CA ARG A 121 -3.91 -16.73 5.80
C ARG A 121 -4.61 -17.90 5.14
N VAL A 122 -4.73 -17.84 3.84
CA VAL A 122 -5.39 -18.86 3.03
C VAL A 122 -4.43 -19.37 1.97
N TRP A 123 -4.35 -20.66 1.81
CA TRP A 123 -3.65 -21.31 0.70
C TRP A 123 -4.64 -22.10 -0.13
N ILE A 124 -4.83 -21.64 -1.35
CA ILE A 124 -5.65 -22.34 -2.33
C ILE A 124 -4.75 -23.32 -3.08
N VAL A 125 -5.01 -24.58 -2.87
CA VAL A 125 -4.29 -25.68 -3.53
C VAL A 125 -4.99 -26.02 -4.84
N VAL A 126 -4.23 -25.93 -5.91
CA VAL A 126 -4.66 -26.26 -7.28
C VAL A 126 -4.10 -27.63 -7.66
N GLY A 127 -4.94 -28.46 -8.28
CA GLY A 127 -4.58 -29.82 -8.71
C GLY A 127 -4.77 -30.85 -7.60
N ASP A 128 -4.45 -32.12 -7.95
CA ASP A 128 -4.83 -33.28 -7.14
C ASP A 128 -3.81 -33.63 -6.05
N THR A 129 -2.60 -33.07 -6.13
CA THR A 129 -1.54 -33.40 -5.16
C THR A 129 -1.80 -32.72 -3.82
N PRO A 130 -1.96 -33.47 -2.73
CA PRO A 130 -2.16 -32.90 -1.42
C PRO A 130 -0.85 -32.25 -0.90
N PRO A 131 -0.95 -31.18 -0.10
CA PRO A 131 0.20 -30.62 0.59
C PRO A 131 0.87 -31.61 1.53
N ALA A 132 2.20 -31.54 1.64
CA ALA A 132 2.94 -32.36 2.59
C ALA A 132 2.59 -31.99 4.04
N ALA A 133 2.28 -32.98 4.88
CA ALA A 133 1.96 -32.78 6.29
C ALA A 133 3.08 -32.04 7.05
N THR A 134 4.34 -32.31 6.69
CA THR A 134 5.53 -31.63 7.26
C THR A 134 5.55 -30.13 6.93
N LEU A 135 5.03 -29.73 5.77
CA LEU A 135 4.88 -28.31 5.39
C LEU A 135 3.76 -27.66 6.21
N LEU A 136 2.60 -28.33 6.30
CA LEU A 136 1.46 -27.81 7.05
C LEU A 136 1.80 -27.61 8.54
N ALA A 137 2.55 -28.52 9.14
CA ALA A 137 3.01 -28.42 10.52
C ALA A 137 3.86 -27.13 10.79
N LYS A 138 4.55 -26.61 9.77
CA LYS A 138 5.30 -25.34 9.86
C LYS A 138 4.39 -24.10 9.82
N HIS A 139 3.12 -24.25 9.45
CA HIS A 139 2.19 -23.14 9.23
C HIS A 139 0.89 -23.27 10.04
N PRO A 140 0.96 -23.30 11.38
CA PRO A 140 -0.25 -23.43 12.21
C PRO A 140 -1.23 -22.29 11.93
N GLY A 141 -2.53 -22.62 11.83
CA GLY A 141 -3.58 -21.64 11.54
C GLY A 141 -3.64 -21.14 10.09
N LEU A 142 -2.94 -21.80 9.17
CA LEU A 142 -3.14 -21.61 7.73
C LEU A 142 -4.42 -22.36 7.31
N VAL A 143 -5.32 -21.65 6.66
CA VAL A 143 -6.50 -22.26 6.04
C VAL A 143 -6.10 -22.83 4.69
N VAL A 144 -6.11 -24.13 4.58
CA VAL A 144 -5.79 -24.83 3.33
C VAL A 144 -7.09 -25.22 2.65
N VAL A 145 -7.22 -24.89 1.38
CA VAL A 145 -8.43 -25.10 0.59
C VAL A 145 -8.07 -25.77 -0.73
N ARG A 146 -8.69 -26.87 -1.02
CA ARG A 146 -8.64 -27.48 -2.37
C ARG A 146 -9.73 -26.86 -3.21
N ALA A 147 -9.33 -26.08 -4.21
CA ALA A 147 -10.28 -25.50 -5.14
C ALA A 147 -10.67 -26.52 -6.20
N ALA A 148 -11.93 -26.56 -6.58
CA ALA A 148 -12.34 -27.21 -7.81
C ALA A 148 -11.63 -26.50 -8.98
N GLU A 149 -11.17 -27.26 -9.99
CA GLU A 149 -10.34 -26.78 -11.12
C GLU A 149 -10.90 -25.57 -11.90
N ALA A 150 -12.13 -25.22 -11.70
CA ALA A 150 -12.87 -24.25 -12.49
C ALA A 150 -12.99 -22.85 -11.84
N SER A 151 -12.14 -22.48 -10.87
CA SER A 151 -12.19 -21.09 -10.41
C SER A 151 -11.46 -20.18 -11.42
N PRO A 152 -12.18 -19.32 -12.17
CA PRO A 152 -11.60 -18.48 -13.25
C PRO A 152 -10.58 -17.46 -12.78
N ALA A 153 -10.29 -17.45 -11.50
CA ALA A 153 -9.44 -16.49 -10.84
C ALA A 153 -8.04 -16.97 -10.51
N MET A 154 -7.74 -18.20 -10.83
CA MET A 154 -6.40 -18.73 -10.61
C MET A 154 -5.48 -18.25 -11.72
N PRO A 155 -4.25 -17.76 -11.41
CA PRO A 155 -3.27 -17.46 -12.43
C PRO A 155 -3.08 -18.67 -13.32
N SER A 156 -3.40 -18.54 -14.61
CA SER A 156 -3.15 -19.56 -15.60
C SER A 156 -1.65 -19.79 -15.66
N GLY A 157 -1.16 -21.00 -15.27
CA GLY A 157 0.25 -21.31 -15.42
C GLY A 157 0.93 -22.02 -14.24
N GLY A 158 0.22 -22.31 -13.16
CA GLY A 158 0.79 -23.10 -12.04
C GLY A 158 1.83 -22.40 -11.17
N ALA A 159 2.18 -21.16 -11.47
CA ALA A 159 3.02 -20.35 -10.59
C ALA A 159 2.23 -19.90 -9.35
N ALA A 160 2.82 -20.03 -8.17
CA ALA A 160 2.19 -19.56 -6.95
C ALA A 160 2.02 -18.02 -6.99
N SER A 161 0.81 -17.51 -6.74
CA SER A 161 0.56 -16.08 -6.54
C SER A 161 0.41 -15.75 -5.05
N LEU A 162 0.64 -14.49 -4.69
CA LEU A 162 0.34 -13.96 -3.37
C LEU A 162 -0.43 -12.66 -3.53
N ASP A 163 -1.64 -12.67 -3.07
CA ASP A 163 -2.60 -11.59 -3.20
C ASP A 163 -3.15 -11.17 -1.83
N LEU A 164 -3.52 -9.90 -1.69
CA LEU A 164 -4.19 -9.36 -0.51
C LEU A 164 -5.63 -8.97 -0.86
N ILE A 165 -6.56 -9.47 -0.06
CA ILE A 165 -7.98 -9.18 -0.18
C ILE A 165 -8.41 -8.37 1.04
N ASP A 166 -9.19 -7.33 0.82
CA ASP A 166 -9.71 -6.46 1.87
C ASP A 166 -10.92 -7.06 2.61
N PRO A 167 -11.34 -6.49 3.74
CA PRO A 167 -12.51 -6.96 4.48
C PRO A 167 -13.84 -6.88 3.74
N LEU A 168 -13.91 -6.14 2.63
CA LEU A 168 -15.08 -6.05 1.77
C LEU A 168 -15.08 -7.12 0.67
N GLY A 169 -14.01 -7.93 0.60
CA GLY A 169 -13.86 -8.98 -0.41
C GLY A 169 -13.27 -8.49 -1.73
N ASN A 170 -12.58 -7.36 -1.76
CA ASN A 170 -11.91 -6.88 -2.97
C ASN A 170 -10.44 -7.27 -2.99
N LEU A 171 -9.94 -7.63 -4.16
CA LEU A 171 -8.51 -7.77 -4.41
C LEU A 171 -7.88 -6.38 -4.48
N VAL A 172 -6.89 -6.10 -3.62
CA VAL A 172 -6.29 -4.77 -3.50
C VAL A 172 -4.80 -4.72 -3.81
N LEU A 173 -4.05 -5.74 -3.45
CA LEU A 173 -2.62 -5.81 -3.69
C LEU A 173 -2.21 -7.18 -4.24
N ARG A 174 -1.25 -7.16 -5.15
CA ARG A 174 -0.51 -8.34 -5.59
C ARG A 174 0.95 -8.19 -5.23
N PHE A 175 1.52 -9.18 -4.55
CA PHE A 175 2.92 -9.18 -4.15
C PHE A 175 3.80 -9.87 -5.20
N PRO A 176 5.09 -9.53 -5.25
CA PRO A 176 6.02 -10.14 -6.20
C PRO A 176 6.23 -11.64 -5.92
N ASP A 177 6.85 -12.33 -6.89
CA ASP A 177 7.10 -13.76 -6.79
C ASP A 177 8.08 -14.15 -5.69
N ASP A 178 9.04 -13.28 -5.39
CA ASP A 178 9.94 -13.41 -4.24
C ASP A 178 9.64 -12.31 -3.22
N PRO A 179 8.66 -12.52 -2.32
CA PRO A 179 8.17 -11.47 -1.46
C PRO A 179 9.07 -11.24 -0.25
N ASP A 180 9.40 -9.96 0.00
CA ASP A 180 10.03 -9.54 1.24
C ASP A 180 9.01 -9.47 2.39
N VAL A 181 9.35 -10.13 3.49
CA VAL A 181 8.51 -10.19 4.70
C VAL A 181 8.18 -8.80 5.24
N LYS A 182 9.22 -7.93 5.31
CA LYS A 182 9.06 -6.57 5.84
C LYS A 182 8.16 -5.72 4.94
N GLY A 183 8.32 -5.83 3.63
CA GLY A 183 7.49 -5.12 2.67
C GLY A 183 6.00 -5.48 2.83
N ILE A 184 5.67 -6.78 2.94
CA ILE A 184 4.29 -7.22 3.21
C ILE A 184 3.80 -6.68 4.56
N ALA A 185 4.63 -6.77 5.61
CA ALA A 185 4.25 -6.33 6.95
C ALA A 185 3.99 -4.81 7.02
N ASP A 186 4.81 -4.01 6.34
CA ASP A 186 4.65 -2.56 6.28
C ASP A 186 3.37 -2.16 5.52
N ASP A 187 3.01 -2.87 4.45
CA ASP A 187 1.74 -2.66 3.73
C ASP A 187 0.55 -3.01 4.62
N LEU A 188 0.58 -4.19 5.28
CA LEU A 188 -0.46 -4.60 6.21
C LEU A 188 -0.64 -3.59 7.35
N ALA A 189 0.45 -3.14 7.98
CA ALA A 189 0.40 -2.18 9.08
C ALA A 189 -0.27 -0.86 8.66
N ARG A 190 0.01 -0.37 7.45
CA ARG A 190 -0.64 0.83 6.90
C ARG A 190 -2.13 0.63 6.67
N LEU A 191 -2.51 -0.50 6.06
CA LEU A 191 -3.90 -0.81 5.75
C LEU A 191 -4.73 -1.06 7.02
N LEU A 192 -4.20 -1.81 7.98
CA LEU A 192 -4.84 -2.07 9.27
C LEU A 192 -5.05 -0.79 10.09
N LYS A 193 -4.08 0.16 10.02
CA LYS A 193 -4.21 1.46 10.68
C LYS A 193 -5.25 2.35 10.01
N ALA A 194 -5.39 2.28 8.70
CA ALA A 194 -6.37 3.07 7.95
C ALA A 194 -7.79 2.46 8.03
N SER A 195 -7.89 1.13 8.15
CA SER A 195 -9.16 0.42 8.21
C SER A 195 -9.61 0.25 9.67
N ARG A 196 -10.89 0.59 9.93
CA ARG A 196 -11.55 0.31 11.22
C ARG A 196 -12.32 -1.01 11.21
N ILE A 197 -12.33 -1.71 10.08
CA ILE A 197 -13.03 -2.97 9.84
C ILE A 197 -12.00 -4.11 9.84
N GLY A 198 -12.35 -5.21 10.43
CA GLY A 198 -11.52 -6.43 10.51
C GLY A 198 -11.03 -6.71 11.90
#